data_a076cc4982a71ebe9d46a73bd64782e2
#
_entry.id   a076cc4982a71ebe9d46a73bd64782e2
#
_cell.length_a   1.000
_cell.length_b   1.000
_cell.length_c   1.000
_cell.angle_alpha   90.00
_cell.angle_beta   90.00
_cell.angle_gamma   90.00
#
_symmetry.space_group_name_H-M   'P 1'
#
loop_
_entity.id
_entity.type
_entity.pdbx_description
1 polymer ?
#
loop_
_entity_poly.entity_id
_entity_poly.type
_entity_poly.pdbx_seq_one_letter_code
_entity_poly.pdbx_strand_id
1 'polypeptide(L)'
;VAANVNLALWLLRAGKSDPHQPAIGFGERTIRSYGKFAERVARLAAALRQRLRLAPGEPVMLAARNSPDYLEVLCAIWHAGLAAVPANAKLHGAELGYILEHSGARVCFASDGLDAQLAPHVPRSVEHLITIGGQQYRDLLSCDAMPVEPRSGDDLAWLFYTSGTTGRPKGAMLTHRVLAVMSHSYVAEVNAVGPGDPIVHAAPLSHGSGLYALPHLMRMGVHVVPESGAFDPDEIFRLLRAWPRTSMFAAPTMVKRLVEHANDCDQPHLRMLVWGGAPMYVEDTIKALDRFGPCLAQIYGQGESPMTITTLSRAEIADRADPRWRERLASAGRPFACLEVMIADANAGAVPIGEAGEILCRGDSVMTGYWRNPDATAAALRGGWLHTGDIGAFDSDGYLFLKDRSKDLIISGGSNIYPREVEEVILIHPAVREVAVIGRPDREWGEVVVAFVVGEVDREALDALCLEHIARFKRPKDYVFVDALPKNNYGKILKTELRKLDAQPGQRNQP
;
A
#
# COMPACT_ATOMS: atom_id res chain seq x y z
N VAL A 1 -2.83 30.94 17.83
CA VAL A 1 -2.62 29.55 18.30
C VAL A 1 -2.88 28.65 17.10
N ALA A 2 -1.89 27.88 16.66
CA ALA A 2 -2.08 26.91 15.58
C ALA A 2 -3.18 25.91 15.97
N ALA A 3 -4.04 25.54 15.01
CA ALA A 3 -5.10 24.56 15.29
C ALA A 3 -4.47 23.21 15.68
N ASN A 4 -4.99 22.58 16.73
CA ASN A 4 -4.60 21.22 17.08
C ASN A 4 -5.27 20.24 16.10
N VAL A 5 -4.46 19.58 15.27
CA VAL A 5 -4.91 18.60 14.25
C VAL A 5 -4.32 17.21 14.49
N ASN A 6 -3.91 16.91 15.71
CA ASN A 6 -3.43 15.59 16.08
C ASN A 6 -4.47 14.50 15.71
N LEU A 7 -4.08 13.49 14.95
CA LEU A 7 -4.96 12.38 14.50
C LEU A 7 -5.60 11.63 15.68
N ALA A 8 -4.95 11.59 16.84
CA ALA A 8 -5.51 10.96 18.05
C ALA A 8 -6.77 11.66 18.57
N LEU A 9 -7.06 12.90 18.15
CA LEU A 9 -8.31 13.59 18.48
C LEU A 9 -9.54 12.86 17.93
N TRP A 10 -9.41 12.11 16.84
CA TRP A 10 -10.51 11.31 16.30
C TRP A 10 -10.92 10.22 17.28
N LEU A 11 -9.94 9.49 17.84
CA LEU A 11 -10.21 8.47 18.86
C LEU A 11 -10.76 9.09 20.16
N LEU A 12 -10.18 10.21 20.62
CA LEU A 12 -10.67 10.90 21.81
C LEU A 12 -12.12 11.33 21.64
N ARG A 13 -12.47 11.90 20.48
CA ARG A 13 -13.85 12.30 20.15
C ARG A 13 -14.79 11.09 20.15
N ALA A 14 -14.39 10.01 19.46
CA ALA A 14 -15.18 8.78 19.42
C ALA A 14 -15.43 8.19 20.80
N GLY A 15 -14.39 8.06 21.62
CA GLY A 15 -14.49 7.55 22.98
C GLY A 15 -15.35 8.41 23.93
N LYS A 16 -15.51 9.71 23.62
CA LYS A 16 -16.38 10.62 24.38
C LYS A 16 -17.83 10.60 23.87
N SER A 17 -18.03 10.54 22.54
CA SER A 17 -19.36 10.64 21.93
C SER A 17 -20.16 9.36 22.08
N ASP A 18 -19.52 8.20 21.91
CA ASP A 18 -20.13 6.88 22.14
C ASP A 18 -19.08 5.88 22.70
N PRO A 19 -18.88 5.88 24.01
CA PRO A 19 -17.89 5.02 24.66
C PRO A 19 -18.19 3.53 24.54
N HIS A 20 -19.44 3.13 24.29
CA HIS A 20 -19.87 1.74 24.20
C HIS A 20 -19.80 1.19 22.76
N GLN A 21 -19.71 2.05 21.76
CA GLN A 21 -19.59 1.64 20.37
C GLN A 21 -18.40 0.68 20.19
N PRO A 22 -18.59 -0.49 19.54
CA PRO A 22 -17.48 -1.37 19.16
C PRO A 22 -16.39 -0.62 18.38
N ALA A 23 -15.14 -0.82 18.76
CA ALA A 23 -13.98 -0.19 18.13
C ALA A 23 -13.01 -1.22 17.54
N ILE A 24 -12.69 -2.27 18.31
CA ILE A 24 -11.74 -3.30 17.89
C ILE A 24 -12.39 -4.67 17.98
N GLY A 25 -12.39 -5.39 16.85
CA GLY A 25 -12.68 -6.81 16.75
C GLY A 25 -11.41 -7.64 16.62
N PHE A 26 -11.43 -8.85 17.17
CA PHE A 26 -10.41 -9.84 16.96
C PHE A 26 -11.09 -11.16 16.58
N GLY A 27 -10.80 -11.68 15.40
CA GLY A 27 -11.63 -12.71 14.82
C GLY A 27 -13.09 -12.26 14.71
N GLU A 28 -14.00 -13.10 15.16
CA GLU A 28 -15.44 -12.86 15.07
C GLU A 28 -16.02 -12.04 16.25
N ARG A 29 -15.19 -11.59 17.19
CA ARG A 29 -15.65 -10.98 18.45
C ARG A 29 -15.19 -9.54 18.61
N THR A 30 -16.07 -8.68 19.11
CA THR A 30 -15.68 -7.38 19.67
C THR A 30 -14.89 -7.60 20.96
N ILE A 31 -13.69 -7.00 21.03
CA ILE A 31 -12.84 -7.09 22.23
C ILE A 31 -12.65 -5.76 22.93
N ARG A 32 -12.88 -4.62 22.25
CA ARG A 32 -12.79 -3.30 22.85
C ARG A 32 -13.83 -2.35 22.26
N SER A 33 -14.46 -1.57 23.14
CA SER A 33 -15.26 -0.41 22.76
C SER A 33 -14.37 0.82 22.53
N TYR A 34 -14.90 1.89 21.92
CA TYR A 34 -14.19 3.15 21.73
C TYR A 34 -13.75 3.79 23.05
N GLY A 35 -14.58 3.74 24.11
CA GLY A 35 -14.20 4.22 25.43
C GLY A 35 -12.99 3.48 26.00
N LYS A 36 -12.99 2.14 25.92
CA LYS A 36 -11.87 1.34 26.42
C LYS A 36 -10.61 1.48 25.56
N PHE A 37 -10.77 1.60 24.26
CA PHE A 37 -9.65 1.85 23.33
C PHE A 37 -9.01 3.22 23.63
N ALA A 38 -9.80 4.29 23.78
CA ALA A 38 -9.30 5.64 24.09
C ALA A 38 -8.59 5.69 25.46
N GLU A 39 -9.15 5.01 26.48
CA GLU A 39 -8.53 4.92 27.81
C GLU A 39 -7.15 4.28 27.76
N ARG A 40 -7.04 3.11 27.11
CA ARG A 40 -5.76 2.37 27.01
C ARG A 40 -4.72 3.16 26.23
N VAL A 41 -5.13 3.80 25.12
CA VAL A 41 -4.27 4.67 24.31
C VAL A 41 -3.75 5.84 25.14
N ALA A 42 -4.59 6.52 25.94
CA ALA A 42 -4.17 7.65 26.77
C ALA A 42 -3.20 7.22 27.90
N ARG A 43 -3.36 6.01 28.45
CA ARG A 43 -2.44 5.44 29.45
C ARG A 43 -1.10 5.07 28.84
N LEU A 44 -1.09 4.42 27.67
CA LEU A 44 0.14 4.07 26.95
C LEU A 44 0.89 5.34 26.49
N ALA A 45 0.17 6.36 26.03
CA ALA A 45 0.76 7.66 25.69
C ALA A 45 1.44 8.32 26.90
N ALA A 46 0.81 8.28 28.08
CA ALA A 46 1.42 8.77 29.32
C ALA A 46 2.72 8.02 29.64
N ALA A 47 2.73 6.70 29.48
CA ALA A 47 3.93 5.89 29.67
C ALA A 47 5.06 6.27 28.70
N LEU A 48 4.75 6.50 27.42
CA LEU A 48 5.74 6.97 26.43
C LEU A 48 6.38 8.30 26.84
N ARG A 49 5.58 9.24 27.37
CA ARG A 49 6.04 10.57 27.78
C ARG A 49 6.74 10.58 29.14
N GLN A 50 6.19 9.90 30.13
CA GLN A 50 6.61 10.02 31.54
C GLN A 50 7.63 8.95 31.95
N ARG A 51 7.41 7.68 31.57
CA ARG A 51 8.32 6.57 31.92
C ARG A 51 9.45 6.42 30.93
N LEU A 52 9.15 6.46 29.60
CA LEU A 52 10.15 6.32 28.55
C LEU A 52 10.76 7.67 28.13
N ARG A 53 10.28 8.78 28.69
CA ARG A 53 10.82 10.14 28.57
C ARG A 53 11.02 10.60 27.11
N LEU A 54 10.09 10.25 26.23
CA LEU A 54 10.12 10.72 24.85
C LEU A 54 9.59 12.15 24.74
N ALA A 55 10.26 13.01 23.99
CA ALA A 55 9.82 14.37 23.68
C ALA A 55 8.85 14.39 22.48
N PRO A 56 7.91 15.37 22.38
CA PRO A 56 7.06 15.49 21.20
C PRO A 56 7.86 15.53 19.90
N GLY A 57 7.39 14.82 18.88
CA GLY A 57 8.04 14.70 17.57
C GLY A 57 9.08 13.59 17.47
N GLU A 58 9.50 12.98 18.59
CA GLU A 58 10.44 11.85 18.52
C GLU A 58 9.80 10.64 17.82
N PRO A 59 10.56 9.91 16.99
CA PRO A 59 10.08 8.72 16.32
C PRO A 59 10.02 7.50 17.26
N VAL A 60 8.97 6.68 17.08
CA VAL A 60 8.80 5.39 17.78
C VAL A 60 8.55 4.31 16.74
N MET A 61 9.38 3.28 16.74
CA MET A 61 9.23 2.17 15.79
C MET A 61 8.17 1.19 16.26
N LEU A 62 7.38 0.71 15.29
CA LEU A 62 6.38 -0.33 15.46
C LEU A 62 6.63 -1.44 14.44
N ALA A 63 7.39 -2.45 14.84
CA ALA A 63 7.73 -3.64 14.05
C ALA A 63 6.88 -4.82 14.52
N ALA A 64 5.64 -4.91 14.02
CA ALA A 64 4.70 -5.91 14.54
C ALA A 64 3.79 -6.49 13.45
N ARG A 65 3.34 -7.74 13.67
CA ARG A 65 2.24 -8.35 12.93
C ARG A 65 0.94 -7.63 13.26
N ASN A 66 -0.05 -7.77 12.40
CA ASN A 66 -1.37 -7.24 12.69
C ASN A 66 -1.90 -7.83 14.00
N SER A 67 -2.30 -6.97 14.90
CA SER A 67 -2.91 -7.34 16.19
C SER A 67 -3.79 -6.19 16.69
N PRO A 68 -4.72 -6.45 17.60
CA PRO A 68 -5.48 -5.39 18.27
C PRO A 68 -4.60 -4.36 18.97
N ASP A 69 -3.52 -4.81 19.58
CA ASP A 69 -2.58 -3.94 20.32
C ASP A 69 -1.72 -3.10 19.37
N TYR A 70 -1.55 -3.51 18.10
CA TYR A 70 -0.91 -2.69 17.07
C TYR A 70 -1.58 -1.32 16.93
N LEU A 71 -2.92 -1.33 16.83
CA LEU A 71 -3.70 -0.09 16.70
C LEU A 71 -3.63 0.76 17.96
N GLU A 72 -3.54 0.15 19.16
CA GLU A 72 -3.34 0.87 20.40
C GLU A 72 -1.99 1.58 20.43
N VAL A 73 -0.91 0.88 20.08
CA VAL A 73 0.44 1.48 20.04
C VAL A 73 0.48 2.61 19.02
N LEU A 74 -0.05 2.40 17.81
CA LEU A 74 -0.08 3.41 16.76
C LEU A 74 -0.81 4.69 17.21
N CYS A 75 -2.00 4.54 17.78
CA CYS A 75 -2.77 5.67 18.28
C CYS A 75 -2.11 6.32 19.51
N ALA A 76 -1.45 5.55 20.39
CA ALA A 76 -0.75 6.08 21.56
C ALA A 76 0.48 6.92 21.18
N ILE A 77 1.20 6.54 20.12
CA ILE A 77 2.29 7.33 19.56
C ILE A 77 1.77 8.73 19.16
N TRP A 78 0.68 8.82 18.39
CA TRP A 78 0.09 10.11 18.02
C TRP A 78 -0.49 10.85 19.23
N HIS A 79 -1.17 10.15 20.15
CA HIS A 79 -1.73 10.76 21.36
C HIS A 79 -0.64 11.43 22.21
N ALA A 80 0.54 10.80 22.28
CA ALA A 80 1.73 11.35 22.95
C ALA A 80 2.44 12.45 22.14
N GLY A 81 1.97 12.81 20.95
CA GLY A 81 2.58 13.80 20.05
C GLY A 81 3.86 13.32 19.39
N LEU A 82 4.05 12.01 19.27
CA LEU A 82 5.22 11.33 18.70
C LEU A 82 4.97 10.98 17.23
N ALA A 83 6.04 10.63 16.50
CA ALA A 83 5.98 10.17 15.12
C ALA A 83 6.04 8.64 15.05
N ALA A 84 5.08 8.02 14.36
CA ALA A 84 5.09 6.57 14.17
C ALA A 84 6.07 6.16 13.06
N VAL A 85 6.80 5.06 13.29
CA VAL A 85 7.67 4.41 12.30
C VAL A 85 7.22 2.95 12.15
N PRO A 86 6.08 2.71 11.51
CA PRO A 86 5.63 1.36 11.25
C PRO A 86 6.54 0.64 10.26
N ALA A 87 6.99 -0.55 10.63
CA ALA A 87 7.84 -1.39 9.80
C ALA A 87 7.19 -2.75 9.56
N ASN A 88 7.39 -3.30 8.37
CA ASN A 88 6.83 -4.59 8.02
C ASN A 88 7.49 -5.71 8.83
N ALA A 89 6.68 -6.47 9.56
CA ALA A 89 7.13 -7.61 10.37
C ALA A 89 7.79 -8.75 9.57
N LYS A 90 7.69 -8.73 8.24
CA LYS A 90 8.32 -9.72 7.35
C LYS A 90 9.72 -9.31 6.88
N LEU A 91 10.20 -8.11 7.24
CA LEU A 91 11.56 -7.69 6.92
C LEU A 91 12.56 -8.49 7.74
N HIS A 92 13.75 -8.66 7.18
CA HIS A 92 14.86 -9.28 7.90
C HIS A 92 15.30 -8.39 9.07
N GLY A 93 15.83 -8.98 10.14
CA GLY A 93 16.29 -8.24 11.33
C GLY A 93 17.26 -7.11 11.00
N ALA A 94 18.18 -7.31 10.06
CA ALA A 94 19.11 -6.28 9.61
C ALA A 94 18.44 -5.10 8.91
N GLU A 95 17.36 -5.33 8.16
CA GLU A 95 16.58 -4.27 7.52
C GLU A 95 15.81 -3.45 8.57
N LEU A 96 15.23 -4.14 9.56
CA LEU A 96 14.58 -3.51 10.70
C LEU A 96 15.57 -2.70 11.54
N GLY A 97 16.77 -3.23 11.77
CA GLY A 97 17.88 -2.54 12.44
C GLY A 97 18.29 -1.25 11.72
N TYR A 98 18.39 -1.31 10.39
CA TYR A 98 18.61 -0.12 9.57
C TYR A 98 17.50 0.95 9.73
N ILE A 99 16.24 0.54 9.73
CA ILE A 99 15.11 1.48 9.93
C ILE A 99 15.17 2.10 11.33
N LEU A 100 15.49 1.33 12.36
CA LEU A 100 15.70 1.83 13.72
C LEU A 100 16.79 2.91 13.78
N GLU A 101 17.96 2.59 13.22
CA GLU A 101 19.10 3.51 13.20
C GLU A 101 18.81 4.78 12.41
N HIS A 102 18.28 4.62 11.19
CA HIS A 102 17.99 5.73 10.28
C HIS A 102 16.89 6.65 10.81
N SER A 103 15.82 6.07 11.38
CA SER A 103 14.74 6.87 11.98
C SER A 103 15.20 7.62 13.24
N GLY A 104 16.14 7.05 13.98
CA GLY A 104 16.56 7.53 15.30
C GLY A 104 15.57 7.19 16.41
N ALA A 105 14.73 6.17 16.20
CA ALA A 105 13.79 5.73 17.21
C ALA A 105 14.53 5.13 18.43
N ARG A 106 14.26 5.67 19.64
CA ARG A 106 14.82 5.16 20.91
C ARG A 106 13.98 4.04 21.52
N VAL A 107 12.73 3.93 21.06
CA VAL A 107 11.77 2.91 21.49
C VAL A 107 11.27 2.14 20.29
N CYS A 108 11.26 0.81 20.40
CA CYS A 108 10.68 -0.09 19.43
C CYS A 108 9.67 -1.02 20.10
N PHE A 109 8.45 -1.05 19.58
CA PHE A 109 7.46 -2.07 19.89
C PHE A 109 7.55 -3.19 18.85
N ALA A 110 7.67 -4.44 19.29
CA ALA A 110 7.75 -5.59 18.41
C ALA A 110 6.74 -6.67 18.78
N SER A 111 6.29 -7.46 17.83
CA SER A 111 5.54 -8.69 18.11
C SER A 111 6.44 -9.73 18.77
N ASP A 112 5.83 -10.62 19.55
CA ASP A 112 6.48 -11.81 20.10
C ASP A 112 7.18 -12.62 18.99
N GLY A 113 8.42 -13.02 19.26
CA GLY A 113 9.33 -13.71 18.33
C GLY A 113 10.03 -12.80 17.32
N LEU A 114 9.47 -11.63 16.97
CA LEU A 114 10.16 -10.65 16.13
C LEU A 114 11.18 -9.83 16.92
N ASP A 115 10.92 -9.59 18.20
CA ASP A 115 11.84 -8.98 19.14
C ASP A 115 13.17 -9.78 19.23
N ALA A 116 13.09 -11.09 19.29
CA ALA A 116 14.26 -11.98 19.29
C ALA A 116 15.04 -11.92 17.96
N GLN A 117 14.35 -11.84 16.81
CA GLN A 117 14.98 -11.67 15.50
C GLN A 117 15.65 -10.30 15.34
N LEU A 118 15.06 -9.27 15.93
CA LEU A 118 15.57 -7.90 15.87
C LEU A 118 16.74 -7.68 16.85
N ALA A 119 16.74 -8.32 18.01
CA ALA A 119 17.69 -8.08 19.10
C ALA A 119 19.18 -8.03 18.66
N PRO A 120 19.68 -8.93 17.77
CA PRO A 120 21.07 -8.86 17.29
C PRO A 120 21.39 -7.63 16.42
N HIS A 121 20.38 -6.94 15.92
CA HIS A 121 20.48 -5.83 14.99
C HIS A 121 20.05 -4.48 15.59
N VAL A 122 19.68 -4.47 16.87
CA VAL A 122 19.24 -3.26 17.57
C VAL A 122 20.42 -2.30 17.77
N PRO A 123 20.35 -1.05 17.27
CA PRO A 123 21.39 -0.05 17.49
C PRO A 123 21.51 0.31 18.98
N ARG A 124 22.72 0.71 19.40
CA ARG A 124 22.97 1.13 20.79
C ARG A 124 22.15 2.35 21.25
N SER A 125 21.61 3.12 20.31
CA SER A 125 20.74 4.27 20.58
C SER A 125 19.33 3.88 21.01
N VAL A 126 18.92 2.63 20.82
CA VAL A 126 17.61 2.12 21.24
C VAL A 126 17.66 1.78 22.73
N GLU A 127 16.84 2.46 23.51
CA GLU A 127 16.79 2.29 24.97
C GLU A 127 15.79 1.21 25.38
N HIS A 128 14.74 1.03 24.58
CA HIS A 128 13.67 0.08 24.90
C HIS A 128 13.22 -0.70 23.67
N LEU A 129 13.39 -2.04 23.71
CA LEU A 129 12.74 -2.99 22.83
C LEU A 129 11.63 -3.69 23.61
N ILE A 130 10.36 -3.38 23.27
CA ILE A 130 9.19 -3.77 24.04
C ILE A 130 8.37 -4.79 23.26
N THR A 131 8.21 -5.99 23.81
CA THR A 131 7.34 -7.02 23.21
C THR A 131 5.88 -6.66 23.49
N ILE A 132 5.09 -6.47 22.44
CA ILE A 132 3.65 -6.22 22.52
C ILE A 132 2.96 -7.42 23.21
N GLY A 133 2.11 -7.13 24.21
CA GLY A 133 1.47 -8.17 25.03
C GLY A 133 2.37 -8.78 26.12
N GLY A 134 3.68 -8.47 26.13
CA GLY A 134 4.62 -8.86 27.19
C GLY A 134 4.39 -8.14 28.52
N GLN A 135 5.17 -8.48 29.56
CA GLN A 135 5.00 -7.89 30.89
C GLN A 135 5.28 -6.38 30.87
N GLN A 136 6.40 -5.97 30.26
CA GLN A 136 6.75 -4.55 30.16
C GLN A 136 5.65 -3.74 29.44
N TYR A 137 5.03 -4.28 28.38
CA TYR A 137 3.91 -3.62 27.71
C TYR A 137 2.70 -3.44 28.65
N ARG A 138 2.35 -4.51 29.42
CA ARG A 138 1.26 -4.42 30.41
C ARG A 138 1.53 -3.40 31.51
N ASP A 139 2.77 -3.31 31.95
CA ASP A 139 3.19 -2.34 32.97
C ASP A 139 3.06 -0.89 32.46
N LEU A 140 3.32 -0.64 31.18
CA LEU A 140 3.11 0.69 30.58
C LEU A 140 1.62 1.10 30.62
N LEU A 141 0.69 0.18 30.50
CA LEU A 141 -0.75 0.44 30.57
C LEU A 141 -1.26 0.78 31.98
N SER A 142 -0.43 0.67 33.02
CA SER A 142 -0.77 1.03 34.41
C SER A 142 -0.60 2.52 34.73
N CYS A 143 -0.06 3.33 33.81
CA CYS A 143 0.04 4.78 33.98
C CYS A 143 -1.34 5.44 34.02
N ASP A 144 -1.43 6.59 34.72
CA ASP A 144 -2.60 7.44 34.59
C ASP A 144 -2.68 8.05 33.20
N ALA A 145 -3.92 8.19 32.69
CA ALA A 145 -4.15 8.71 31.35
C ALA A 145 -3.71 10.18 31.22
N MET A 146 -3.08 10.52 30.11
CA MET A 146 -2.74 11.91 29.78
C MET A 146 -3.71 12.49 28.72
N PRO A 147 -3.86 13.82 28.64
CA PRO A 147 -4.54 14.46 27.53
C PRO A 147 -3.75 14.29 26.23
N VAL A 148 -4.44 14.43 25.09
CA VAL A 148 -3.78 14.42 23.77
C VAL A 148 -2.79 15.57 23.67
N GLU A 149 -1.54 15.27 23.33
CA GLU A 149 -0.51 16.27 23.07
C GLU A 149 -0.88 17.10 21.82
N PRO A 150 -0.95 18.44 21.92
CA PRO A 150 -1.27 19.28 20.76
C PRO A 150 -0.23 19.16 19.66
N ARG A 151 -0.70 18.98 18.40
CA ARG A 151 0.17 18.96 17.21
C ARG A 151 -0.41 19.82 16.10
N SER A 152 0.47 20.50 15.36
CA SER A 152 0.08 21.22 14.15
C SER A 152 -0.12 20.26 12.96
N GLY A 153 -0.74 20.74 11.89
CA GLY A 153 -0.90 19.97 10.66
C GLY A 153 0.43 19.58 10.02
N ASP A 154 1.46 20.39 10.21
CA ASP A 154 2.76 20.20 9.58
C ASP A 154 3.73 19.37 10.43
N ASP A 155 3.32 19.00 11.65
CA ASP A 155 4.09 18.10 12.48
C ASP A 155 4.07 16.68 11.91
N LEU A 156 5.23 16.00 12.02
CA LEU A 156 5.41 14.62 11.57
C LEU A 156 4.49 13.67 12.35
N ALA A 157 3.72 12.85 11.62
CA ALA A 157 2.86 11.83 12.18
C ALA A 157 3.33 10.41 11.86
N TRP A 158 3.93 10.20 10.67
CA TRP A 158 4.33 8.88 10.21
C TRP A 158 5.57 8.97 9.32
N LEU A 159 6.58 8.16 9.59
CA LEU A 159 7.68 7.87 8.66
C LEU A 159 7.34 6.61 7.88
N PHE A 160 6.94 6.78 6.64
CA PHE A 160 6.57 5.68 5.77
C PHE A 160 7.80 5.20 4.98
N TYR A 161 8.37 4.05 5.38
CA TYR A 161 9.54 3.51 4.70
C TYR A 161 9.15 2.79 3.41
N THR A 162 9.66 3.31 2.29
CA THR A 162 9.51 2.69 0.96
C THR A 162 10.80 2.01 0.53
N SER A 163 10.69 0.89 -0.19
CA SER A 163 11.84 0.27 -0.84
C SER A 163 12.32 1.19 -1.97
N GLY A 164 13.35 1.98 -1.69
CA GLY A 164 13.97 2.86 -2.68
C GLY A 164 14.51 2.09 -3.88
N THR A 165 14.50 2.75 -5.04
CA THR A 165 15.09 2.20 -6.29
C THR A 165 16.61 2.07 -6.22
N THR A 166 17.25 2.63 -5.21
CA THR A 166 18.71 2.76 -5.03
C THR A 166 19.29 1.87 -3.91
N GLY A 167 18.53 0.91 -3.40
CA GLY A 167 19.00 -0.15 -2.50
C GLY A 167 18.51 -0.02 -1.05
N ARG A 168 18.68 1.12 -0.36
CA ARG A 168 18.21 1.26 1.05
C ARG A 168 16.85 1.93 1.14
N PRO A 169 15.95 1.49 2.05
CA PRO A 169 14.65 2.11 2.27
C PRO A 169 14.77 3.58 2.66
N LYS A 170 13.86 4.43 2.13
CA LYS A 170 13.73 5.84 2.48
C LYS A 170 12.46 6.06 3.28
N GLY A 171 12.51 6.89 4.31
CA GLY A 171 11.33 7.26 5.12
C GLY A 171 10.65 8.50 4.54
N ALA A 172 9.52 8.34 3.88
CA ALA A 172 8.67 9.46 3.47
C ALA A 172 8.02 10.10 4.70
N MET A 173 8.13 11.43 4.83
CA MET A 173 7.57 12.18 5.97
C MET A 173 6.11 12.53 5.70
N LEU A 174 5.20 11.83 6.38
CA LEU A 174 3.76 12.11 6.33
C LEU A 174 3.36 12.86 7.60
N THR A 175 2.84 14.07 7.41
CA THR A 175 2.40 14.93 8.50
C THR A 175 0.97 14.61 8.93
N HIS A 176 0.52 15.16 10.04
CA HIS A 176 -0.89 15.07 10.47
C HIS A 176 -1.84 15.60 9.40
N ARG A 177 -1.47 16.68 8.67
CA ARG A 177 -2.26 17.24 7.56
C ARG A 177 -2.35 16.25 6.40
N VAL A 178 -1.23 15.70 5.93
CA VAL A 178 -1.19 14.72 4.84
C VAL A 178 -2.14 13.57 5.10
N LEU A 179 -2.07 12.96 6.29
CA LEU A 179 -2.91 11.82 6.66
C LEU A 179 -4.38 12.20 6.89
N ALA A 180 -4.65 13.41 7.36
CA ALA A 180 -6.00 13.91 7.49
C ALA A 180 -6.65 14.15 6.12
N VAL A 181 -5.96 14.84 5.20
CA VAL A 181 -6.45 15.06 3.82
C VAL A 181 -6.71 13.73 3.11
N MET A 182 -5.74 12.81 3.17
CA MET A 182 -5.91 11.45 2.65
C MET A 182 -7.20 10.77 3.20
N SER A 183 -7.43 10.85 4.51
CA SER A 183 -8.60 10.22 5.14
C SER A 183 -9.92 10.86 4.74
N HIS A 184 -9.95 12.19 4.60
CA HIS A 184 -11.14 12.91 4.13
C HIS A 184 -11.44 12.59 2.66
N SER A 185 -10.41 12.56 1.80
CA SER A 185 -10.55 12.21 0.38
C SER A 185 -11.08 10.78 0.21
N TYR A 186 -10.59 9.83 1.01
CA TYR A 186 -11.12 8.46 0.99
C TYR A 186 -12.62 8.42 1.31
N VAL A 187 -13.06 9.13 2.35
CA VAL A 187 -14.48 9.15 2.74
C VAL A 187 -15.35 9.86 1.71
N ALA A 188 -14.82 10.90 1.06
CA ALA A 188 -15.54 11.67 0.05
C ALA A 188 -15.67 10.94 -1.29
N GLU A 189 -14.62 10.27 -1.75
CA GLU A 189 -14.51 9.82 -3.15
C GLU A 189 -14.45 8.29 -3.33
N VAL A 190 -14.10 7.53 -2.27
CA VAL A 190 -13.97 6.07 -2.38
C VAL A 190 -15.06 5.33 -1.60
N ASN A 191 -15.19 5.60 -0.30
CA ASN A 191 -16.10 4.84 0.56
C ASN A 191 -16.66 5.70 1.70
N ALA A 192 -17.94 5.98 1.65
CA ALA A 192 -18.66 6.74 2.68
C ALA A 192 -18.81 5.90 3.99
N VAL A 193 -17.73 5.79 4.77
CA VAL A 193 -17.72 5.07 6.06
C VAL A 193 -18.63 5.73 7.08
N GLY A 194 -19.42 4.94 7.80
CA GLY A 194 -20.26 5.35 8.92
C GLY A 194 -19.85 4.70 10.25
N PRO A 195 -20.44 5.17 11.38
CA PRO A 195 -20.23 4.53 12.68
C PRO A 195 -20.63 3.06 12.64
N GLY A 196 -19.76 2.19 13.19
CA GLY A 196 -19.98 0.75 13.24
C GLY A 196 -19.66 -0.01 11.95
N ASP A 197 -19.36 0.67 10.83
CA ASP A 197 -18.93 -0.02 9.59
C ASP A 197 -17.57 -0.72 9.81
N PRO A 198 -17.46 -2.04 9.62
CA PRO A 198 -16.23 -2.75 9.88
C PRO A 198 -15.22 -2.60 8.73
N ILE A 199 -13.93 -2.64 9.12
CA ILE A 199 -12.82 -2.85 8.20
C ILE A 199 -11.99 -4.05 8.66
N VAL A 200 -11.76 -5.02 7.77
CA VAL A 200 -10.87 -6.16 8.04
C VAL A 200 -9.43 -5.82 7.62
N HIS A 201 -8.52 -5.92 8.59
CA HIS A 201 -7.10 -5.65 8.42
C HIS A 201 -6.33 -6.91 8.05
N ALA A 202 -6.54 -7.43 6.84
CA ALA A 202 -5.83 -8.60 6.32
C ALA A 202 -4.45 -8.25 5.73
N ALA A 203 -4.32 -7.09 5.09
CA ALA A 203 -3.04 -6.55 4.64
C ALA A 203 -2.26 -5.94 5.82
N PRO A 204 -0.91 -5.79 5.71
CA PRO A 204 -0.10 -5.26 6.80
C PRO A 204 -0.53 -3.87 7.27
N LEU A 205 -0.76 -3.71 8.58
CA LEU A 205 -1.06 -2.42 9.24
C LEU A 205 0.12 -1.44 9.16
N SER A 206 1.32 -1.92 8.90
CA SER A 206 2.51 -1.07 8.67
C SER A 206 2.48 -0.34 7.32
N HIS A 207 1.53 -0.66 6.43
CA HIS A 207 1.42 -0.10 5.07
C HIS A 207 -0.04 0.24 4.73
N GLY A 208 -0.54 -0.20 3.58
CA GLY A 208 -1.85 0.15 3.07
C GLY A 208 -2.97 -0.01 4.11
N SER A 209 -3.08 -1.18 4.77
CA SER A 209 -4.16 -1.39 5.74
C SER A 209 -4.14 -0.42 6.92
N GLY A 210 -2.94 0.01 7.38
CA GLY A 210 -2.83 1.02 8.44
C GLY A 210 -3.27 2.41 7.98
N LEU A 211 -3.00 2.77 6.72
CA LEU A 211 -3.50 4.01 6.15
C LEU A 211 -5.05 3.98 6.07
N TYR A 212 -5.63 2.84 5.65
CA TYR A 212 -7.10 2.68 5.62
C TYR A 212 -7.74 2.58 7.01
N ALA A 213 -6.97 2.30 8.07
CA ALA A 213 -7.48 2.38 9.43
C ALA A 213 -7.88 3.82 9.81
N LEU A 214 -7.18 4.84 9.29
CA LEU A 214 -7.41 6.23 9.64
C LEU A 214 -8.82 6.76 9.28
N PRO A 215 -9.33 6.62 8.04
CA PRO A 215 -10.69 7.06 7.71
C PRO A 215 -11.76 6.28 8.49
N HIS A 216 -11.54 5.01 8.82
CA HIS A 216 -12.47 4.24 9.66
C HIS A 216 -12.43 4.72 11.12
N LEU A 217 -11.24 5.01 11.68
CA LEU A 217 -11.11 5.62 12.99
C LEU A 217 -11.81 7.00 13.06
N MET A 218 -11.61 7.84 12.05
CA MET A 218 -12.25 9.16 11.92
C MET A 218 -13.78 9.07 11.94
N ARG A 219 -14.34 8.00 11.39
CA ARG A 219 -15.78 7.76 11.21
C ARG A 219 -16.37 6.77 12.20
N MET A 220 -15.64 6.41 13.25
CA MET A 220 -16.07 5.45 14.28
C MET A 220 -16.42 4.06 13.72
N GLY A 221 -15.68 3.59 12.73
CA GLY A 221 -15.78 2.22 12.20
C GLY A 221 -15.22 1.18 13.19
N VAL A 222 -15.42 -0.09 12.90
CA VAL A 222 -14.87 -1.20 13.69
C VAL A 222 -13.64 -1.77 13.01
N HIS A 223 -12.52 -1.81 13.72
CA HIS A 223 -11.26 -2.36 13.23
C HIS A 223 -11.17 -3.85 13.55
N VAL A 224 -11.40 -4.70 12.57
CA VAL A 224 -11.37 -6.16 12.74
C VAL A 224 -10.01 -6.69 12.32
N VAL A 225 -9.33 -7.34 13.26
CA VAL A 225 -8.04 -7.99 13.02
C VAL A 225 -8.26 -9.50 12.94
N PRO A 226 -7.81 -10.19 11.88
CA PRO A 226 -7.81 -11.64 11.80
C PRO A 226 -7.01 -12.26 12.96
N GLU A 227 -7.46 -13.42 13.48
CA GLU A 227 -6.76 -14.15 14.56
C GLU A 227 -5.37 -14.60 14.12
N SER A 228 -5.20 -14.95 12.84
CA SER A 228 -3.90 -15.27 12.24
C SER A 228 -2.94 -14.07 12.17
N GLY A 229 -3.45 -12.84 12.33
CA GLY A 229 -2.68 -11.62 12.09
C GLY A 229 -2.21 -11.43 10.65
N ALA A 230 -2.77 -12.19 9.70
CA ALA A 230 -2.32 -12.26 8.31
C ALA A 230 -3.51 -12.40 7.34
N PHE A 231 -3.20 -12.62 6.07
CA PHE A 231 -4.19 -12.92 5.03
C PHE A 231 -4.32 -14.43 4.85
N ASP A 232 -5.46 -14.95 5.20
CA ASP A 232 -5.91 -16.32 4.93
C ASP A 232 -7.33 -16.28 4.34
N PRO A 233 -7.59 -16.83 3.12
CA PRO A 233 -8.89 -16.75 2.48
C PRO A 233 -10.03 -17.37 3.30
N ASP A 234 -9.82 -18.52 3.93
CA ASP A 234 -10.85 -19.18 4.75
C ASP A 234 -11.24 -18.31 5.94
N GLU A 235 -10.24 -17.74 6.61
CA GLU A 235 -10.47 -16.83 7.73
C GLU A 235 -11.18 -15.55 7.25
N ILE A 236 -10.77 -14.96 6.13
CA ILE A 236 -11.41 -13.75 5.58
C ILE A 236 -12.88 -14.03 5.29
N PHE A 237 -13.24 -15.13 4.63
CA PHE A 237 -14.65 -15.45 4.37
C PHE A 237 -15.46 -15.69 5.66
N ARG A 238 -14.85 -16.25 6.70
CA ARG A 238 -15.50 -16.34 8.04
C ARG A 238 -15.76 -14.95 8.62
N LEU A 239 -14.76 -14.06 8.56
CA LEU A 239 -14.89 -12.69 9.06
C LEU A 239 -15.92 -11.89 8.29
N LEU A 240 -16.01 -12.03 6.96
CA LEU A 240 -17.04 -11.36 6.16
C LEU A 240 -18.45 -11.77 6.56
N ARG A 241 -18.67 -13.03 6.98
CA ARG A 241 -19.96 -13.48 7.51
C ARG A 241 -20.25 -12.91 8.90
N ALA A 242 -19.24 -12.87 9.76
CA ALA A 242 -19.39 -12.37 11.14
C ALA A 242 -19.56 -10.86 11.21
N TRP A 243 -18.95 -10.13 10.27
CA TRP A 243 -18.95 -8.68 10.21
C TRP A 243 -19.58 -8.20 8.89
N PRO A 244 -20.92 -8.07 8.84
CA PRO A 244 -21.61 -7.64 7.62
C PRO A 244 -21.24 -6.20 7.24
N ARG A 245 -21.29 -5.89 5.94
CA ARG A 245 -20.93 -4.58 5.37
C ARG A 245 -19.45 -4.23 5.56
N THR A 246 -18.59 -5.22 5.59
CA THR A 246 -17.14 -5.05 5.77
C THR A 246 -16.50 -4.30 4.59
N SER A 247 -15.57 -3.44 4.93
CA SER A 247 -14.59 -2.89 4.00
C SER A 247 -13.25 -3.61 4.16
N MET A 248 -12.46 -3.67 3.09
CA MET A 248 -11.11 -4.27 3.14
C MET A 248 -10.20 -3.62 2.09
N PHE A 249 -8.93 -3.41 2.45
CA PHE A 249 -7.87 -3.14 1.48
C PHE A 249 -7.16 -4.45 1.13
N ALA A 250 -6.92 -4.67 -0.15
CA ALA A 250 -6.20 -5.83 -0.65
C ALA A 250 -5.20 -5.47 -1.76
N ALA A 251 -4.07 -6.15 -1.79
CA ALA A 251 -3.22 -6.16 -2.98
C ALA A 251 -3.88 -7.02 -4.08
N PRO A 252 -3.59 -6.79 -5.37
CA PRO A 252 -4.16 -7.59 -6.47
C PRO A 252 -4.01 -9.10 -6.29
N THR A 253 -2.89 -9.56 -5.77
CA THR A 253 -2.65 -10.98 -5.47
C THR A 253 -3.57 -11.55 -4.39
N MET A 254 -3.96 -10.71 -3.41
CA MET A 254 -4.94 -11.11 -2.38
C MET A 254 -6.33 -11.19 -3.00
N VAL A 255 -6.72 -10.22 -3.84
CA VAL A 255 -8.00 -10.24 -4.57
C VAL A 255 -8.09 -11.51 -5.41
N LYS A 256 -7.06 -11.82 -6.21
CA LYS A 256 -7.01 -13.03 -7.04
C LYS A 256 -7.20 -14.30 -6.21
N ARG A 257 -6.49 -14.44 -5.08
CA ARG A 257 -6.64 -15.59 -4.18
C ARG A 257 -8.04 -15.71 -3.59
N LEU A 258 -8.72 -14.60 -3.29
CA LEU A 258 -10.11 -14.62 -2.85
C LEU A 258 -11.07 -15.02 -3.97
N VAL A 259 -10.82 -14.59 -5.21
CA VAL A 259 -11.62 -14.95 -6.39
C VAL A 259 -11.50 -16.45 -6.69
N GLU A 260 -10.30 -16.99 -6.63
CA GLU A 260 -9.99 -18.39 -6.94
C GLU A 260 -10.37 -19.37 -5.81
N HIS A 261 -10.67 -18.86 -4.62
CA HIS A 261 -10.97 -19.70 -3.46
C HIS A 261 -12.32 -20.41 -3.61
N ALA A 262 -12.34 -21.73 -3.36
CA ALA A 262 -13.49 -22.62 -3.58
C ALA A 262 -14.65 -22.48 -2.55
N ASN A 263 -14.66 -21.43 -1.74
CA ASN A 263 -15.69 -21.25 -0.71
C ASN A 263 -17.04 -20.85 -1.35
N ASP A 264 -18.10 -21.62 -1.09
CA ASP A 264 -19.49 -21.34 -1.51
C ASP A 264 -20.11 -20.15 -0.76
N CYS A 265 -19.42 -19.05 -0.68
CA CYS A 265 -19.99 -17.86 -0.08
C CYS A 265 -20.93 -17.21 -1.09
N ASP A 266 -22.21 -17.54 -1.02
CA ASP A 266 -23.29 -16.81 -1.68
C ASP A 266 -23.28 -15.36 -1.22
N GLN A 267 -22.58 -14.52 -1.96
CA GLN A 267 -22.35 -13.11 -1.72
C GLN A 267 -21.62 -12.79 -0.40
N PRO A 268 -20.33 -12.50 -0.44
CA PRO A 268 -19.63 -11.96 0.71
C PRO A 268 -20.31 -10.66 1.13
N HIS A 269 -20.50 -10.46 2.43
CA HIS A 269 -21.05 -9.21 3.00
C HIS A 269 -20.08 -8.05 2.85
N LEU A 270 -19.39 -7.98 1.71
CA LEU A 270 -18.47 -6.90 1.35
C LEU A 270 -19.25 -5.66 0.97
N ARG A 271 -18.94 -4.57 1.63
CA ARG A 271 -19.37 -3.24 1.23
C ARG A 271 -18.40 -2.61 0.25
N MET A 272 -17.09 -2.78 0.53
CA MET A 272 -16.03 -2.17 -0.26
C MET A 272 -14.76 -3.01 -0.21
N LEU A 273 -14.28 -3.42 -1.36
CA LEU A 273 -12.96 -4.00 -1.57
C LEU A 273 -12.13 -3.00 -2.37
N VAL A 274 -11.23 -2.32 -1.70
CA VAL A 274 -10.29 -1.38 -2.35
C VAL A 274 -9.01 -2.11 -2.67
N TRP A 275 -8.54 -2.02 -3.90
CA TRP A 275 -7.22 -2.54 -4.24
C TRP A 275 -6.28 -1.45 -4.73
N GLY A 276 -5.00 -1.68 -4.56
CA GLY A 276 -3.92 -0.80 -4.98
C GLY A 276 -2.54 -1.37 -4.65
N GLY A 277 -1.51 -0.55 -4.86
CA GLY A 277 -0.10 -0.92 -4.59
C GLY A 277 0.57 -1.73 -5.70
N ALA A 278 -0.20 -2.30 -6.62
CA ALA A 278 0.25 -2.92 -7.87
C ALA A 278 -0.89 -2.87 -8.91
N PRO A 279 -0.59 -2.99 -10.20
CA PRO A 279 -1.63 -3.10 -11.22
C PRO A 279 -2.43 -4.41 -11.06
N MET A 280 -3.73 -4.34 -11.32
CA MET A 280 -4.59 -5.50 -11.51
C MET A 280 -5.04 -5.52 -12.97
N TYR A 281 -5.01 -6.69 -13.59
CA TYR A 281 -5.37 -6.85 -15.00
C TYR A 281 -6.89 -6.80 -15.18
N VAL A 282 -7.33 -6.36 -16.37
CA VAL A 282 -8.75 -6.19 -16.68
C VAL A 282 -9.53 -7.48 -16.45
N GLU A 283 -9.02 -8.62 -16.88
CA GLU A 283 -9.69 -9.92 -16.69
C GLU A 283 -9.80 -10.32 -15.22
N ASP A 284 -8.79 -10.03 -14.40
CA ASP A 284 -8.85 -10.29 -12.95
C ASP A 284 -9.86 -9.35 -12.27
N THR A 285 -9.96 -8.11 -12.73
CA THR A 285 -10.98 -7.15 -12.27
C THR A 285 -12.39 -7.63 -12.60
N ILE A 286 -12.61 -8.14 -13.83
CA ILE A 286 -13.90 -8.69 -14.27
C ILE A 286 -14.28 -9.91 -13.42
N LYS A 287 -13.36 -10.86 -13.23
CA LYS A 287 -13.59 -12.03 -12.35
C LYS A 287 -13.93 -11.63 -10.91
N ALA A 288 -13.23 -10.61 -10.38
CA ALA A 288 -13.52 -10.08 -9.05
C ALA A 288 -14.91 -9.43 -8.97
N LEU A 289 -15.30 -8.66 -10.01
CA LEU A 289 -16.63 -8.07 -10.12
C LEU A 289 -17.74 -9.13 -10.21
N ASP A 290 -17.51 -10.21 -10.99
CA ASP A 290 -18.44 -11.33 -11.11
C ASP A 290 -18.61 -12.07 -9.77
N ARG A 291 -17.51 -12.22 -9.01
CA ARG A 291 -17.50 -12.94 -7.73
C ARG A 291 -18.12 -12.15 -6.59
N PHE A 292 -17.78 -10.85 -6.48
CA PHE A 292 -18.08 -10.03 -5.31
C PHE A 292 -19.17 -8.99 -5.56
N GLY A 293 -19.58 -8.79 -6.82
CA GLY A 293 -20.55 -7.77 -7.18
C GLY A 293 -19.95 -6.35 -7.16
N PRO A 294 -20.81 -5.31 -7.20
CA PRO A 294 -20.42 -3.91 -7.38
C PRO A 294 -19.85 -3.28 -6.09
N CYS A 295 -18.83 -3.90 -5.50
CA CYS A 295 -18.19 -3.43 -4.26
C CYS A 295 -16.70 -3.09 -4.43
N LEU A 296 -16.20 -3.05 -5.67
CA LEU A 296 -14.79 -2.86 -5.99
C LEU A 296 -14.45 -1.40 -6.22
N ALA A 297 -13.31 -0.93 -5.72
CA ALA A 297 -12.72 0.35 -6.07
C ALA A 297 -11.20 0.22 -6.22
N GLN A 298 -10.62 0.94 -7.16
CA GLN A 298 -9.18 1.00 -7.35
C GLN A 298 -8.63 2.33 -6.86
N ILE A 299 -7.43 2.30 -6.28
CA ILE A 299 -6.64 3.51 -6.02
C ILE A 299 -5.23 3.36 -6.60
N TYR A 300 -4.69 4.49 -7.02
CA TYR A 300 -3.28 4.64 -7.30
C TYR A 300 -2.69 5.68 -6.36
N GLY A 301 -1.56 5.35 -5.77
CA GLY A 301 -0.79 6.18 -4.88
C GLY A 301 0.53 5.52 -4.53
N GLN A 302 1.37 6.26 -3.83
CA GLN A 302 2.69 5.82 -3.38
C GLN A 302 2.85 6.10 -1.89
N GLY A 303 3.95 5.69 -1.25
CA GLY A 303 4.25 6.09 0.12
C GLY A 303 4.42 7.61 0.26
N GLU A 304 4.87 8.25 -0.79
CA GLU A 304 5.11 9.69 -0.95
C GLU A 304 3.81 10.51 -1.19
N SER A 305 2.75 9.87 -1.68
CA SER A 305 1.38 10.40 -1.80
C SER A 305 0.42 9.25 -1.51
N PRO A 306 0.12 9.02 -0.20
CA PRO A 306 -0.55 7.80 0.25
C PRO A 306 -1.99 7.75 -0.26
N MET A 307 -2.31 6.75 -1.10
CA MET A 307 -3.64 6.39 -1.59
C MET A 307 -4.40 7.45 -2.41
N THR A 308 -3.82 8.59 -2.74
CA THR A 308 -4.58 9.77 -3.18
C THR A 308 -4.17 10.36 -4.53
N ILE A 309 -3.44 9.65 -5.39
CA ILE A 309 -3.13 10.20 -6.72
C ILE A 309 -4.35 10.09 -7.63
N THR A 310 -4.86 8.87 -7.87
CA THR A 310 -6.11 8.67 -8.63
C THR A 310 -6.97 7.57 -8.03
N THR A 311 -8.27 7.57 -8.37
CA THR A 311 -9.22 6.51 -8.03
C THR A 311 -10.11 6.15 -9.21
N LEU A 312 -10.39 4.85 -9.39
CA LEU A 312 -11.46 4.34 -10.21
C LEU A 312 -12.57 3.86 -9.28
N SER A 313 -13.69 4.54 -9.35
CA SER A 313 -14.79 4.37 -8.41
C SER A 313 -15.54 3.05 -8.60
N ARG A 314 -16.23 2.63 -7.55
CA ARG A 314 -17.12 1.47 -7.57
C ARG A 314 -18.18 1.56 -8.68
N ALA A 315 -18.74 2.73 -8.92
CA ALA A 315 -19.75 2.95 -9.95
C ALA A 315 -19.17 2.73 -11.35
N GLU A 316 -17.98 3.29 -11.63
CA GLU A 316 -17.31 3.15 -12.92
C GLU A 316 -16.88 1.70 -13.20
N ILE A 317 -16.40 0.97 -12.18
CA ILE A 317 -16.02 -0.45 -12.32
C ILE A 317 -17.25 -1.32 -12.63
N ALA A 318 -18.39 -1.00 -12.05
CA ALA A 318 -19.61 -1.79 -12.22
C ALA A 318 -20.44 -1.44 -13.46
N ASP A 319 -20.16 -0.32 -14.14
CA ASP A 319 -20.96 0.19 -15.27
C ASP A 319 -20.63 -0.54 -16.58
N ARG A 320 -21.09 -1.77 -16.70
CA ARG A 320 -20.94 -2.60 -17.92
C ARG A 320 -21.69 -2.08 -19.13
N ALA A 321 -22.59 -1.10 -18.95
CA ALA A 321 -23.34 -0.50 -20.06
C ALA A 321 -22.50 0.54 -20.82
N ASP A 322 -21.45 1.06 -20.23
CA ASP A 322 -20.53 1.99 -20.89
C ASP A 322 -19.76 1.29 -22.02
N PRO A 323 -19.80 1.81 -23.27
CA PRO A 323 -19.11 1.20 -24.40
C PRO A 323 -17.57 1.16 -24.23
N ARG A 324 -17.01 2.05 -23.40
CA ARG A 324 -15.59 2.10 -23.04
C ARG A 324 -15.27 1.40 -21.71
N TRP A 325 -16.19 0.61 -21.16
CA TRP A 325 -16.04 0.00 -19.84
C TRP A 325 -14.73 -0.79 -19.69
N ARG A 326 -14.42 -1.68 -20.64
CA ARG A 326 -13.19 -2.49 -20.57
C ARG A 326 -11.92 -1.63 -20.63
N GLU A 327 -11.94 -0.58 -21.44
CA GLU A 327 -10.84 0.39 -21.51
C GLU A 327 -10.67 1.12 -20.18
N ARG A 328 -11.77 1.58 -19.55
CA ARG A 328 -11.73 2.23 -18.23
C ARG A 328 -11.21 1.31 -17.14
N LEU A 329 -11.51 0.01 -17.16
CA LEU A 329 -10.96 -0.96 -16.22
C LEU A 329 -9.42 -1.08 -16.32
N ALA A 330 -8.82 -0.79 -17.47
CA ALA A 330 -7.36 -0.77 -17.64
C ALA A 330 -6.70 0.50 -17.08
N SER A 331 -7.49 1.55 -16.78
CA SER A 331 -6.99 2.81 -16.21
C SER A 331 -6.75 2.71 -14.70
N ALA A 332 -6.03 3.68 -14.17
CA ALA A 332 -5.91 3.92 -12.72
C ALA A 332 -7.01 4.88 -12.19
N GLY A 333 -8.00 5.22 -13.02
CA GLY A 333 -9.06 6.15 -12.69
C GLY A 333 -8.68 7.62 -12.90
N ARG A 334 -9.35 8.51 -12.17
CA ARG A 334 -9.18 9.98 -12.27
C ARG A 334 -8.50 10.55 -11.02
N PRO A 335 -7.83 11.72 -11.13
CA PRO A 335 -7.23 12.39 -9.99
C PRO A 335 -8.22 12.64 -8.86
N PHE A 336 -7.76 12.46 -7.61
CA PHE A 336 -8.51 12.93 -6.44
C PHE A 336 -8.61 14.45 -6.43
N ALA A 337 -9.72 14.97 -5.93
CA ALA A 337 -9.97 16.42 -5.84
C ALA A 337 -8.95 17.18 -4.96
N CYS A 338 -8.24 16.48 -4.08
CA CYS A 338 -7.21 17.08 -3.21
C CYS A 338 -5.85 17.27 -3.88
N LEU A 339 -5.67 16.78 -5.12
CA LEU A 339 -4.40 16.84 -5.85
C LEU A 339 -4.55 17.41 -7.26
N GLU A 340 -3.54 18.12 -7.69
CA GLU A 340 -3.28 18.33 -9.10
C GLU A 340 -2.38 17.20 -9.62
N VAL A 341 -2.73 16.65 -10.78
CA VAL A 341 -1.93 15.60 -11.45
C VAL A 341 -1.64 16.03 -12.87
N MET A 342 -0.40 15.91 -13.29
CA MET A 342 0.08 16.30 -14.61
C MET A 342 0.95 15.19 -15.21
N ILE A 343 0.88 15.01 -16.52
CA ILE A 343 1.84 14.19 -17.27
C ILE A 343 2.88 15.12 -17.86
N ALA A 344 4.15 14.83 -17.64
CA ALA A 344 5.24 15.71 -17.98
C ALA A 344 6.33 15.04 -18.84
N ASP A 345 6.96 15.82 -19.70
CA ASP A 345 8.16 15.43 -20.44
C ASP A 345 9.42 15.46 -19.55
N ALA A 346 10.58 15.18 -20.14
CA ALA A 346 11.86 15.18 -19.44
C ALA A 346 12.27 16.57 -18.87
N ASN A 347 11.68 17.65 -19.37
CA ASN A 347 11.92 19.02 -18.91
C ASN A 347 10.87 19.49 -17.89
N ALA A 348 10.01 18.58 -17.42
CA ALA A 348 8.86 18.86 -16.55
C ALA A 348 7.80 19.77 -17.18
N GLY A 349 7.75 19.86 -18.51
CA GLY A 349 6.68 20.48 -19.26
C GLY A 349 5.49 19.55 -19.44
N ALA A 350 4.25 20.09 -19.34
CA ALA A 350 3.05 19.29 -19.58
C ALA A 350 3.01 18.77 -21.03
N VAL A 351 2.69 17.47 -21.20
CA VAL A 351 2.50 16.87 -22.52
C VAL A 351 1.02 16.90 -22.95
N PRO A 352 0.71 16.86 -24.26
CA PRO A 352 -0.65 16.73 -24.77
C PRO A 352 -1.38 15.48 -24.24
N ILE A 353 -2.72 15.54 -24.23
CA ILE A 353 -3.57 14.38 -23.89
C ILE A 353 -3.25 13.23 -24.86
N GLY A 354 -3.12 12.02 -24.32
CA GLY A 354 -2.76 10.80 -25.05
C GLY A 354 -1.25 10.54 -25.12
N GLU A 355 -0.42 11.54 -24.91
CA GLU A 355 1.03 11.37 -24.86
C GLU A 355 1.50 10.86 -23.50
N ALA A 356 2.49 9.95 -23.52
CA ALA A 356 3.07 9.38 -22.32
C ALA A 356 4.20 10.25 -21.76
N GLY A 357 4.22 10.41 -20.45
CA GLY A 357 5.27 11.13 -19.73
C GLY A 357 5.31 10.71 -18.25
N GLU A 358 6.18 11.34 -17.47
CA GLU A 358 6.24 11.14 -16.03
C GLU A 358 4.98 11.71 -15.36
N ILE A 359 4.39 10.93 -14.45
CA ILE A 359 3.26 11.37 -13.63
C ILE A 359 3.81 12.26 -12.52
N LEU A 360 3.37 13.51 -12.49
CA LEU A 360 3.66 14.47 -11.44
C LEU A 360 2.40 14.76 -10.66
N CYS A 361 2.52 14.92 -9.33
CA CYS A 361 1.39 15.37 -8.53
C CYS A 361 1.81 16.39 -7.46
N ARG A 362 0.88 17.27 -7.07
CA ARG A 362 1.06 18.22 -5.96
C ARG A 362 -0.24 18.45 -5.21
N GLY A 363 -0.14 18.75 -3.92
CA GLY A 363 -1.25 19.06 -3.04
C GLY A 363 -1.01 18.59 -1.62
N ASP A 364 -2.01 18.76 -0.77
CA ASP A 364 -1.89 18.58 0.69
C ASP A 364 -1.76 17.12 1.14
N SER A 365 -1.93 16.14 0.26
CA SER A 365 -1.69 14.72 0.54
C SER A 365 -0.31 14.22 0.07
N VAL A 366 0.57 15.11 -0.38
CA VAL A 366 1.96 14.79 -0.75
C VAL A 366 2.86 14.91 0.47
N MET A 367 3.82 14.00 0.62
CA MET A 367 4.85 14.03 1.67
C MET A 367 5.59 15.38 1.72
N THR A 368 6.14 15.73 2.88
CA THR A 368 6.99 16.93 3.01
C THR A 368 8.45 16.69 2.64
N GLY A 369 8.83 15.45 2.35
CA GLY A 369 10.18 15.05 1.93
C GLY A 369 10.58 13.71 2.50
N TYR A 370 11.84 13.33 2.29
CA TYR A 370 12.44 12.14 2.88
C TYR A 370 13.22 12.46 4.15
N TRP A 371 12.97 11.71 5.19
CA TRP A 371 13.63 11.85 6.48
C TRP A 371 15.15 11.77 6.35
N ARG A 372 15.86 12.80 6.89
CA ARG A 372 17.34 12.89 6.87
C ARG A 372 17.97 12.68 5.47
N ASN A 373 17.23 13.03 4.41
CA ASN A 373 17.72 12.86 3.04
C ASN A 373 17.32 14.06 2.17
N PRO A 374 17.98 15.23 2.33
CA PRO A 374 17.66 16.44 1.60
C PRO A 374 17.86 16.30 0.10
N ASP A 375 18.87 15.58 -0.36
CA ASP A 375 19.14 15.40 -1.79
C ASP A 375 18.05 14.60 -2.47
N ALA A 376 17.61 13.50 -1.86
CA ALA A 376 16.49 12.72 -2.37
C ALA A 376 15.16 13.52 -2.31
N THR A 377 15.00 14.37 -1.31
CA THR A 377 13.84 15.27 -1.19
C THR A 377 13.83 16.28 -2.34
N ALA A 378 14.95 16.98 -2.57
CA ALA A 378 15.07 17.95 -3.65
C ALA A 378 14.85 17.31 -5.03
N ALA A 379 15.34 16.09 -5.24
CA ALA A 379 15.12 15.36 -6.48
C ALA A 379 13.66 14.94 -6.67
N ALA A 380 12.98 14.47 -5.60
CA ALA A 380 11.60 14.01 -5.67
C ALA A 380 10.57 15.13 -5.75
N LEU A 381 10.84 16.28 -5.10
CA LEU A 381 9.90 17.42 -5.01
C LEU A 381 10.34 18.63 -5.85
N ARG A 382 11.13 18.39 -6.88
CA ARG A 382 11.66 19.48 -7.74
C ARG A 382 10.53 20.25 -8.43
N GLY A 383 10.68 21.55 -8.53
CA GLY A 383 9.67 22.42 -9.15
C GLY A 383 8.34 22.51 -8.40
N GLY A 384 8.27 22.03 -7.14
CA GLY A 384 7.03 21.99 -6.33
C GLY A 384 6.08 20.84 -6.68
N TRP A 385 6.54 19.86 -7.46
CA TRP A 385 5.82 18.66 -7.83
C TRP A 385 6.50 17.42 -7.28
N LEU A 386 5.71 16.46 -6.80
CA LEU A 386 6.21 15.12 -6.57
C LEU A 386 6.41 14.41 -7.92
N HIS A 387 7.64 14.05 -8.20
CA HIS A 387 8.04 13.20 -9.32
C HIS A 387 7.86 11.74 -8.90
N THR A 388 6.80 11.09 -9.41
CA THR A 388 6.44 9.74 -8.98
C THR A 388 7.39 8.66 -9.48
N GLY A 389 8.11 8.93 -10.58
CA GLY A 389 8.92 7.96 -11.31
C GLY A 389 8.06 6.91 -12.05
N ASP A 390 6.75 7.08 -12.08
CA ASP A 390 5.83 6.25 -12.86
C ASP A 390 5.48 7.00 -14.17
N ILE A 391 5.36 6.26 -15.26
CA ILE A 391 4.99 6.77 -16.58
C ILE A 391 3.52 6.48 -16.85
N GLY A 392 2.79 7.48 -17.35
CA GLY A 392 1.39 7.35 -17.70
C GLY A 392 0.95 8.32 -18.78
N ALA A 393 -0.32 8.25 -19.15
CA ALA A 393 -0.98 9.16 -20.07
C ALA A 393 -2.43 9.36 -19.64
N PHE A 394 -2.96 10.56 -19.80
CA PHE A 394 -4.39 10.81 -19.69
C PHE A 394 -5.09 10.60 -21.03
N ASP A 395 -6.31 10.03 -20.98
CA ASP A 395 -7.22 10.09 -22.12
C ASP A 395 -8.04 11.39 -22.13
N SER A 396 -8.87 11.54 -23.17
CA SER A 396 -9.74 12.74 -23.33
C SER A 396 -10.78 12.90 -22.23
N ASP A 397 -11.13 11.84 -21.49
CA ASP A 397 -12.09 11.85 -20.39
C ASP A 397 -11.41 12.03 -19.02
N GLY A 398 -10.09 12.20 -18.99
CA GLY A 398 -9.28 12.42 -17.79
C GLY A 398 -8.96 11.15 -17.00
N TYR A 399 -9.05 9.97 -17.61
CA TYR A 399 -8.58 8.72 -17.00
C TYR A 399 -7.08 8.56 -17.19
N LEU A 400 -6.39 8.23 -16.10
CA LEU A 400 -4.94 7.97 -16.10
C LEU A 400 -4.67 6.51 -16.46
N PHE A 401 -3.89 6.29 -17.50
CA PHE A 401 -3.38 4.97 -17.87
C PHE A 401 -1.92 4.85 -17.43
N LEU A 402 -1.67 3.99 -16.45
CA LEU A 402 -0.31 3.66 -16.04
C LEU A 402 0.34 2.78 -17.10
N LYS A 403 1.49 3.21 -17.61
CA LYS A 403 2.25 2.45 -18.61
C LYS A 403 3.28 1.55 -17.95
N ASP A 404 4.21 2.12 -17.19
CA ASP A 404 5.20 1.39 -16.36
C ASP A 404 5.98 2.38 -15.46
N ARG A 405 6.99 1.85 -14.75
CA ARG A 405 7.99 2.72 -14.13
C ARG A 405 9.02 3.17 -15.14
N SER A 406 9.50 4.39 -15.03
CA SER A 406 10.51 4.95 -15.93
C SER A 406 11.77 4.06 -16.04
N LYS A 407 12.16 3.41 -14.93
CA LYS A 407 13.29 2.47 -14.86
C LYS A 407 13.04 1.07 -15.44
N ASP A 408 11.78 0.72 -15.67
CA ASP A 408 11.38 -0.58 -16.23
C ASP A 408 10.97 -0.46 -17.71
N LEU A 409 10.94 0.77 -18.24
CA LEU A 409 10.74 1.06 -19.65
C LEU A 409 11.82 0.38 -20.48
N ILE A 410 11.41 -0.36 -21.51
CA ILE A 410 12.32 -1.04 -22.42
C ILE A 410 12.53 -0.15 -23.64
N ILE A 411 13.79 0.15 -23.95
CA ILE A 411 14.14 0.96 -25.11
C ILE A 411 14.77 0.04 -26.17
N SER A 412 13.95 -0.36 -27.14
CA SER A 412 14.35 -1.27 -28.22
C SER A 412 14.32 -0.57 -29.59
N GLY A 413 15.47 -0.48 -30.24
CA GLY A 413 15.60 0.18 -31.55
C GLY A 413 15.13 1.64 -31.56
N GLY A 414 15.31 2.36 -30.43
CA GLY A 414 14.85 3.73 -30.26
C GLY A 414 13.34 3.87 -29.96
N SER A 415 12.61 2.76 -29.83
CA SER A 415 11.20 2.77 -29.49
C SER A 415 10.99 2.44 -28.01
N ASN A 416 10.11 3.17 -27.36
CA ASN A 416 9.69 2.89 -25.99
C ASN A 416 8.67 1.74 -25.99
N ILE A 417 8.98 0.68 -25.24
CA ILE A 417 8.08 -0.46 -25.02
C ILE A 417 7.76 -0.54 -23.54
N TYR A 418 6.49 -0.51 -23.22
CA TYR A 418 6.01 -0.58 -21.84
C TYR A 418 5.72 -2.04 -21.50
N PRO A 419 6.43 -2.64 -20.54
CA PRO A 419 6.22 -4.04 -20.14
C PRO A 419 4.78 -4.42 -19.90
N ARG A 420 4.01 -3.54 -19.25
CA ARG A 420 2.60 -3.80 -18.94
C ARG A 420 1.74 -4.03 -20.19
N GLU A 421 1.99 -3.31 -21.26
CA GLU A 421 1.25 -3.47 -22.51
C GLU A 421 1.43 -4.88 -23.09
N VAL A 422 2.64 -5.41 -22.97
CA VAL A 422 2.96 -6.78 -23.43
C VAL A 422 2.40 -7.82 -22.44
N GLU A 423 2.52 -7.58 -21.15
CA GLU A 423 1.98 -8.42 -20.08
C GLU A 423 0.46 -8.60 -20.22
N GLU A 424 -0.28 -7.52 -20.49
CA GLU A 424 -1.74 -7.55 -20.69
C GLU A 424 -2.16 -8.44 -21.86
N VAL A 425 -1.42 -8.40 -22.96
CA VAL A 425 -1.70 -9.23 -24.14
C VAL A 425 -1.43 -10.71 -23.83
N ILE A 426 -0.29 -11.02 -23.22
CA ILE A 426 0.06 -12.41 -22.90
C ILE A 426 -0.97 -13.04 -21.94
N LEU A 427 -1.53 -12.26 -21.03
CA LEU A 427 -2.55 -12.71 -20.07
C LEU A 427 -3.95 -12.97 -20.68
N ILE A 428 -4.17 -12.60 -21.94
CA ILE A 428 -5.40 -13.01 -22.66
C ILE A 428 -5.42 -14.53 -22.84
N HIS A 429 -4.24 -15.17 -22.91
CA HIS A 429 -4.17 -16.62 -23.08
C HIS A 429 -4.60 -17.34 -21.80
N PRO A 430 -5.64 -18.23 -21.85
CA PRO A 430 -6.25 -18.81 -20.65
C PRO A 430 -5.33 -19.72 -19.83
N ALA A 431 -4.29 -20.29 -20.45
CA ALA A 431 -3.31 -21.12 -19.76
C ALA A 431 -2.18 -20.32 -19.08
N VAL A 432 -2.10 -19.00 -19.27
CA VAL A 432 -1.14 -18.13 -18.57
C VAL A 432 -1.72 -17.71 -17.22
N ARG A 433 -1.02 -18.06 -16.14
CA ARG A 433 -1.39 -17.69 -14.77
C ARG A 433 -0.79 -16.36 -14.34
N GLU A 434 0.49 -16.16 -14.67
CA GLU A 434 1.25 -14.94 -14.35
C GLU A 434 2.26 -14.65 -15.44
N VAL A 435 2.56 -13.37 -15.64
CA VAL A 435 3.61 -12.93 -16.57
C VAL A 435 4.32 -11.70 -16.01
N ALA A 436 5.59 -11.56 -16.33
CA ALA A 436 6.36 -10.35 -16.12
C ALA A 436 7.32 -10.12 -17.29
N VAL A 437 7.35 -8.90 -17.80
CA VAL A 437 8.17 -8.53 -18.94
C VAL A 437 9.31 -7.62 -18.50
N ILE A 438 10.52 -7.89 -19.02
CA ILE A 438 11.73 -7.09 -18.77
C ILE A 438 12.45 -6.77 -20.06
N GLY A 439 13.29 -5.74 -20.04
CA GLY A 439 14.32 -5.50 -21.07
C GLY A 439 15.59 -6.31 -20.74
N ARG A 440 16.12 -7.00 -21.75
CA ARG A 440 17.44 -7.61 -21.73
C ARG A 440 18.37 -6.80 -22.61
N PRO A 441 19.56 -6.39 -22.15
CA PRO A 441 20.54 -5.69 -22.98
C PRO A 441 20.87 -6.46 -24.27
N ASP A 442 20.85 -5.77 -25.40
CA ASP A 442 21.13 -6.30 -26.73
C ASP A 442 22.04 -5.35 -27.52
N ARG A 443 22.99 -5.90 -28.27
CA ARG A 443 24.00 -5.13 -28.99
C ARG A 443 23.46 -4.35 -30.18
N GLU A 444 22.42 -4.88 -30.82
CA GLU A 444 21.83 -4.29 -32.04
C GLU A 444 20.66 -3.35 -31.69
N TRP A 445 19.84 -3.74 -30.73
CA TRP A 445 18.58 -3.06 -30.39
C TRP A 445 18.65 -2.18 -29.14
N GLY A 446 19.77 -2.18 -28.40
CA GLY A 446 19.89 -1.60 -27.07
C GLY A 446 19.30 -2.52 -26.01
N GLU A 447 18.00 -2.80 -26.11
CA GLU A 447 17.31 -3.82 -25.32
C GLU A 447 16.38 -4.66 -26.19
N VAL A 448 16.12 -5.89 -25.77
CA VAL A 448 15.08 -6.75 -26.34
C VAL A 448 14.07 -7.15 -25.26
N VAL A 449 12.82 -7.33 -25.67
CA VAL A 449 11.72 -7.72 -24.78
C VAL A 449 11.85 -9.18 -24.43
N VAL A 450 11.80 -9.51 -23.13
CA VAL A 450 11.78 -10.88 -22.59
C VAL A 450 10.58 -11.05 -21.67
N ALA A 451 9.76 -12.07 -21.91
CA ALA A 451 8.63 -12.41 -21.08
C ALA A 451 8.92 -13.63 -20.21
N PHE A 452 8.79 -13.47 -18.88
CA PHE A 452 8.77 -14.57 -17.92
C PHE A 452 7.33 -15.00 -17.68
N VAL A 453 7.02 -16.26 -17.98
CA VAL A 453 5.64 -16.78 -18.01
C VAL A 453 5.47 -17.92 -17.00
N VAL A 454 4.40 -17.88 -16.24
CA VAL A 454 3.93 -18.97 -15.39
C VAL A 454 2.66 -19.53 -16.03
N GLY A 455 2.71 -20.76 -16.54
CA GLY A 455 1.58 -21.39 -17.20
C GLY A 455 2.03 -22.55 -18.08
N GLU A 456 1.06 -23.36 -18.52
CA GLU A 456 1.28 -24.49 -19.44
C GLU A 456 0.87 -24.07 -20.87
N VAL A 457 1.72 -23.30 -21.52
CA VAL A 457 1.50 -22.74 -22.86
C VAL A 457 2.80 -22.78 -23.66
N ASP A 458 2.70 -23.00 -24.97
CA ASP A 458 3.86 -22.97 -25.83
C ASP A 458 4.20 -21.52 -26.28
N ARG A 459 5.44 -21.37 -26.74
CA ARG A 459 5.98 -20.11 -27.22
C ARG A 459 5.26 -19.60 -28.46
N GLU A 460 4.90 -20.50 -29.35
CA GLU A 460 4.28 -20.21 -30.63
C GLU A 460 2.89 -19.59 -30.45
N ALA A 461 2.10 -20.10 -29.50
CA ALA A 461 0.79 -19.57 -29.20
C ALA A 461 0.88 -18.14 -28.63
N LEU A 462 1.81 -17.88 -27.71
CA LEU A 462 2.03 -16.55 -27.17
C LEU A 462 2.56 -15.57 -28.21
N ASP A 463 3.41 -16.04 -29.09
CA ASP A 463 3.98 -15.25 -30.17
C ASP A 463 2.91 -14.81 -31.18
N ALA A 464 2.04 -15.76 -31.59
CA ALA A 464 0.89 -15.47 -32.44
C ALA A 464 -0.06 -14.47 -31.78
N LEU A 465 -0.39 -14.66 -30.51
CA LEU A 465 -1.25 -13.77 -29.76
C LEU A 465 -0.66 -12.33 -29.69
N CYS A 466 0.63 -12.19 -29.43
CA CYS A 466 1.28 -10.88 -29.44
C CYS A 466 1.23 -10.24 -30.83
N LEU A 467 1.43 -11.01 -31.92
CA LEU A 467 1.39 -10.48 -33.29
C LEU A 467 -0.02 -10.02 -33.71
N GLU A 468 -1.06 -10.60 -33.13
CA GLU A 468 -2.45 -10.22 -33.36
C GLU A 468 -2.83 -8.91 -32.63
N HIS A 469 -2.30 -8.68 -31.43
CA HIS A 469 -2.80 -7.63 -30.54
C HIS A 469 -1.88 -6.43 -30.38
N ILE A 470 -0.55 -6.57 -30.59
CA ILE A 470 0.41 -5.48 -30.43
C ILE A 470 1.36 -5.36 -31.63
N ALA A 471 1.98 -4.19 -31.76
CA ALA A 471 2.95 -3.93 -32.82
C ALA A 471 4.11 -4.94 -32.75
N ARG A 472 4.54 -5.45 -33.91
CA ARG A 472 5.56 -6.48 -34.03
C ARG A 472 6.87 -6.22 -33.28
N PHE A 473 7.28 -4.96 -33.14
CA PHE A 473 8.51 -4.60 -32.44
C PHE A 473 8.38 -4.70 -30.91
N LYS A 474 7.15 -4.72 -30.37
CA LYS A 474 6.85 -4.89 -28.93
C LYS A 474 6.82 -6.35 -28.50
N ARG A 475 6.66 -7.27 -29.45
CA ARG A 475 6.60 -8.70 -29.19
C ARG A 475 7.86 -9.20 -28.50
N PRO A 476 7.76 -10.06 -27.47
CA PRO A 476 8.93 -10.66 -26.84
C PRO A 476 9.82 -11.40 -27.86
N LYS A 477 11.11 -11.17 -27.76
CA LYS A 477 12.11 -11.93 -28.50
C LYS A 477 12.39 -13.27 -27.84
N ASP A 478 12.08 -13.36 -26.54
CA ASP A 478 12.28 -14.58 -25.77
C ASP A 478 11.19 -14.76 -24.71
N TYR A 479 10.82 -16.01 -24.44
CA TYR A 479 9.87 -16.43 -23.43
C TYR A 479 10.57 -17.40 -22.48
N VAL A 480 10.60 -17.08 -21.20
CA VAL A 480 11.21 -17.89 -20.14
C VAL A 480 10.08 -18.44 -19.27
N PHE A 481 9.88 -19.75 -19.32
CA PHE A 481 8.85 -20.40 -18.52
C PHE A 481 9.41 -20.70 -17.12
N VAL A 482 8.66 -20.34 -16.10
CA VAL A 482 9.05 -20.50 -14.69
C VAL A 482 7.87 -21.02 -13.87
N ASP A 483 8.17 -21.72 -12.77
CA ASP A 483 7.14 -22.21 -11.85
C ASP A 483 6.45 -21.09 -11.06
N ALA A 484 7.20 -20.05 -10.74
CA ALA A 484 6.72 -18.87 -10.01
C ALA A 484 7.57 -17.62 -10.31
N LEU A 485 6.95 -16.45 -10.28
CA LEU A 485 7.65 -15.16 -10.37
C LEU A 485 8.15 -14.72 -8.98
N PRO A 486 9.36 -14.14 -8.89
CA PRO A 486 9.88 -13.59 -7.63
C PRO A 486 9.03 -12.40 -7.19
N LYS A 487 8.57 -12.43 -5.94
CA LYS A 487 7.71 -11.40 -5.36
C LYS A 487 8.26 -10.90 -4.04
N ASN A 488 8.04 -9.63 -3.74
CA ASN A 488 8.30 -9.09 -2.41
C ASN A 488 7.23 -9.54 -1.40
N ASN A 489 7.41 -9.15 -0.14
CA ASN A 489 6.51 -9.47 0.97
C ASN A 489 5.07 -8.93 0.81
N TYR A 490 4.83 -8.09 -0.20
CA TYR A 490 3.52 -7.52 -0.55
C TYR A 490 2.90 -8.15 -1.80
N GLY A 491 3.55 -9.17 -2.37
CA GLY A 491 3.10 -9.83 -3.59
C GLY A 491 3.45 -9.09 -4.89
N LYS A 492 4.25 -8.01 -4.82
CA LYS A 492 4.72 -7.27 -5.99
C LYS A 492 5.87 -8.02 -6.65
N ILE A 493 5.80 -8.21 -7.97
CA ILE A 493 6.85 -8.83 -8.77
C ILE A 493 8.13 -8.00 -8.71
N LEU A 494 9.26 -8.67 -8.49
CA LEU A 494 10.60 -8.08 -8.42
C LEU A 494 11.33 -8.21 -9.75
N LYS A 495 11.12 -7.26 -10.68
CA LYS A 495 11.78 -7.24 -12.00
C LYS A 495 13.31 -7.22 -11.89
N THR A 496 13.86 -6.69 -10.79
CA THR A 496 15.30 -6.74 -10.51
C THR A 496 15.83 -8.16 -10.32
N GLU A 497 15.06 -9.03 -9.66
CA GLU A 497 15.42 -10.44 -9.50
C GLU A 497 15.27 -11.21 -10.82
N LEU A 498 14.24 -10.87 -11.63
CA LEU A 498 14.09 -11.44 -12.98
C LEU A 498 15.28 -11.10 -13.87
N ARG A 499 15.80 -9.86 -13.82
CA ARG A 499 17.01 -9.47 -14.57
C ARG A 499 18.24 -10.24 -14.11
N LYS A 500 18.35 -10.56 -12.82
CA LYS A 500 19.44 -11.41 -12.31
C LYS A 500 19.31 -12.86 -12.80
N LEU A 501 18.11 -13.43 -12.79
CA LEU A 501 17.81 -14.75 -13.31
C LEU A 501 18.13 -14.83 -14.80
N ASP A 502 17.75 -13.83 -15.57
CA ASP A 502 18.01 -13.75 -17.01
C ASP A 502 19.51 -13.66 -17.35
N ALA A 503 20.31 -13.03 -16.49
CA ALA A 503 21.76 -12.89 -16.67
C ALA A 503 22.55 -14.17 -16.34
N GLN A 504 21.95 -15.19 -15.72
CA GLN A 504 22.63 -16.44 -15.35
C GLN A 504 22.70 -17.42 -16.53
N PRO A 505 23.90 -17.92 -16.95
CA PRO A 505 24.04 -18.70 -18.18
C PRO A 505 23.47 -20.13 -18.15
N GLY A 506 22.92 -20.60 -17.03
CA GLY A 506 22.56 -22.01 -16.82
C GLY A 506 21.06 -22.39 -16.86
N GLN A 507 20.14 -21.43 -16.93
CA GLN A 507 18.69 -21.70 -16.92
C GLN A 507 17.99 -21.39 -18.24
N ARG A 508 18.76 -21.27 -19.33
CA ARG A 508 18.20 -21.13 -20.69
C ARG A 508 17.90 -22.52 -21.23
N ASN A 509 16.61 -22.86 -21.28
CA ASN A 509 16.04 -24.02 -21.97
C ASN A 509 16.31 -25.41 -21.36
N GLN A 510 15.32 -25.93 -20.67
CA GLN A 510 14.90 -27.32 -20.96
C GLN A 510 13.52 -27.25 -21.59
N PRO A 511 13.31 -28.00 -22.67
CA PRO A 511 12.09 -28.01 -23.50
C PRO A 511 10.87 -28.50 -22.73
#